data_29c705f704b6df8b5a559e161ef24d2d
#
_entry.id   29c705f704b6df8b5a559e161ef24d2d
#
_cell.length_a   1.000
_cell.length_b   1.000
_cell.length_c   1.000
_cell.angle_alpha   90.00
_cell.angle_beta   90.00
_cell.angle_gamma   90.00
#
_symmetry.space_group_name_H-M   'P 1'
#
loop_
_entity.id
_entity.type
_entity.pdbx_description
1 polymer ?
#
loop_
_entity_poly.entity_id
_entity_poly.type
_entity_poly.pdbx_seq_one_letter_code
_entity_poly.pdbx_strand_id
1 'polypeptide(L)'
;LRKLFSEFEFSSMLAGLESGSEETSKTTQPLKKNYETVLTEAAFNKWIKKLKKNKIFALDLETTSLRPVQARAVGVSFSCNTGEACYIPLAHSYLGVPDQLGVDWVFDKLKPILEDPQIKKVGQNIKYDFIVLKNEGVQLQGIAFDTMLASYLLNPSSRAHNMDALALEYLGHTTIKYKDVVGTASKEIGFDQVQIDRATEYAAEDADITWRLYEKLSGLLKGDDLKIFEKLELPLLEVLGDMELQGMALDKPHLQKLSQRIHLLLTEQEKEIYELAGEQFNINSPKQLSVILFEKLELPVIKKTKTGYSTDVSVLEELSAEHELPEVILLYRQLAKLKSTYVDALQEEIFGKTVRVHTSFNQSVAATGRLSSSNPNLQNIPIRTEMGREIRK
;
A
#
# COMPACT_ATOMS: atom_id res chain seq x y z
N LEU A 1 24.03 25.68 9.67
CA LEU A 1 23.43 24.41 10.12
C LEU A 1 22.32 24.01 9.18
N ARG A 2 21.29 24.88 8.86
CA ARG A 2 20.23 24.60 7.88
C ARG A 2 20.78 24.18 6.52
N LYS A 3 21.76 24.91 5.97
CA LYS A 3 22.35 24.59 4.66
C LYS A 3 23.02 23.22 4.67
N LEU A 4 23.72 22.85 5.74
CA LEU A 4 24.32 21.53 5.93
C LEU A 4 23.27 20.44 6.06
N PHE A 5 22.21 20.65 6.84
CA PHE A 5 21.14 19.67 6.99
C PHE A 5 20.33 19.47 5.70
N SER A 6 20.20 20.53 4.89
CA SER A 6 19.61 20.45 3.57
C SER A 6 20.52 19.71 2.57
N GLU A 7 21.81 20.01 2.61
CA GLU A 7 22.82 19.40 1.74
C GLU A 7 23.02 17.89 2.01
N PHE A 8 22.86 17.48 3.28
CA PHE A 8 22.95 16.09 3.71
C PHE A 8 21.59 15.40 3.91
N GLU A 9 20.51 16.03 3.47
CA GLU A 9 19.13 15.47 3.51
C GLU A 9 18.66 15.03 4.91
N PHE A 10 19.13 15.68 5.97
CA PHE A 10 18.68 15.42 7.34
C PHE A 10 17.34 16.08 7.65
N SER A 11 16.27 15.61 6.96
CA SER A 11 14.94 16.19 7.01
C SER A 11 14.32 16.26 8.42
N SER A 12 14.56 15.26 9.27
CA SER A 12 14.12 15.28 10.67
C SER A 12 14.81 16.35 11.53
N MET A 13 16.08 16.66 11.21
CA MET A 13 16.83 17.71 11.89
C MET A 13 16.51 19.11 11.35
N LEU A 14 16.14 19.21 10.06
CA LEU A 14 15.60 20.43 9.46
C LEU A 14 14.26 20.82 10.11
N ALA A 15 13.35 19.87 10.24
CA ALA A 15 12.07 20.09 10.92
C ALA A 15 12.24 20.51 12.39
N GLY A 16 13.24 19.97 13.11
CA GLY A 16 13.58 20.37 14.48
C GLY A 16 14.15 21.79 14.60
N LEU A 17 14.78 22.33 13.53
CA LEU A 17 15.25 23.72 13.48
C LEU A 17 14.15 24.71 13.10
N GLU A 18 13.05 24.24 12.53
CA GLU A 18 11.89 25.06 12.15
C GLU A 18 10.95 25.29 13.31
N SER A 19 10.87 24.37 14.28
CA SER A 19 10.10 24.52 15.50
C SER A 19 10.67 25.54 16.51
N GLY A 20 11.83 26.12 16.24
CA GLY A 20 12.52 27.10 17.14
C GLY A 20 12.66 28.52 16.60
N SER A 21 12.14 28.85 15.43
CA SER A 21 12.15 30.20 14.88
C SER A 21 10.75 30.63 14.54
N GLU A 22 10.31 31.71 15.18
CA GLU A 22 9.07 32.42 14.90
C GLU A 22 8.84 32.59 13.40
N GLU A 23 7.61 32.37 13.05
CA GLU A 23 6.98 32.53 11.75
C GLU A 23 7.51 33.68 10.91
N THR A 24 8.20 33.38 9.83
CA THR A 24 8.01 34.14 8.61
C THR A 24 7.03 33.38 7.75
N SER A 25 5.78 33.39 8.11
CA SER A 25 4.67 33.01 7.25
C SER A 25 4.73 33.91 6.02
N LYS A 26 5.21 33.34 4.90
CA LYS A 26 4.70 33.80 3.60
C LYS A 26 3.22 33.46 3.65
N THR A 27 2.40 34.42 3.99
CA THR A 27 0.94 34.40 3.86
C THR A 27 0.63 34.20 2.38
N THR A 28 0.64 32.93 1.92
CA THR A 28 -0.16 32.55 0.77
C THR A 28 -1.60 32.77 1.18
N GLN A 29 -2.30 33.71 0.53
CA GLN A 29 -3.73 33.88 0.74
C GLN A 29 -4.39 32.51 0.68
N PRO A 30 -5.32 32.19 1.61
CA PRO A 30 -5.99 30.92 1.61
C PRO A 30 -6.63 30.70 0.22
N LEU A 31 -6.26 29.63 -0.44
CA LEU A 31 -6.81 29.28 -1.75
C LEU A 31 -8.34 29.19 -1.61
N LYS A 32 -9.07 29.94 -2.46
CA LYS A 32 -10.54 29.86 -2.44
C LYS A 32 -10.94 28.50 -2.96
N LYS A 33 -11.35 27.61 -2.05
CA LYS A 33 -11.85 26.27 -2.37
C LYS A 33 -13.30 26.36 -2.86
N ASN A 34 -13.58 25.74 -3.98
CA ASN A 34 -14.92 25.57 -4.54
C ASN A 34 -15.15 24.07 -4.78
N TYR A 35 -15.55 23.37 -3.73
CA TYR A 35 -15.79 21.94 -3.73
C TYR A 35 -17.31 21.69 -3.78
N GLU A 36 -17.77 20.96 -4.80
CA GLU A 36 -19.18 20.74 -5.10
C GLU A 36 -19.56 19.29 -4.82
N THR A 37 -20.59 19.05 -4.00
CA THR A 37 -21.24 17.74 -3.88
C THR A 37 -22.23 17.58 -5.03
N VAL A 38 -22.09 16.52 -5.83
CA VAL A 38 -22.90 16.27 -7.01
C VAL A 38 -23.96 15.22 -6.71
N LEU A 39 -25.16 15.66 -6.34
CA LEU A 39 -26.32 14.79 -6.04
C LEU A 39 -27.38 14.76 -7.12
N THR A 40 -27.28 15.63 -8.15
CA THR A 40 -28.31 15.76 -9.19
C THR A 40 -27.73 15.54 -10.57
N GLU A 41 -28.56 15.03 -11.48
CA GLU A 41 -28.20 14.85 -12.89
C GLU A 41 -27.77 16.17 -13.55
N ALA A 42 -28.40 17.30 -13.17
CA ALA A 42 -28.04 18.61 -13.71
C ALA A 42 -26.61 19.02 -13.34
N ALA A 43 -26.22 18.88 -12.05
CA ALA A 43 -24.87 19.13 -11.59
C ALA A 43 -23.88 18.16 -12.23
N PHE A 44 -24.22 16.88 -12.30
CA PHE A 44 -23.41 15.87 -12.96
C PHE A 44 -23.15 16.22 -14.43
N ASN A 45 -24.16 16.54 -15.20
CA ASN A 45 -24.03 16.90 -16.60
C ASN A 45 -23.21 18.18 -16.82
N LYS A 46 -23.26 19.14 -15.89
CA LYS A 46 -22.40 20.33 -15.89
C LYS A 46 -20.90 19.93 -15.77
N TRP A 47 -20.58 19.01 -14.85
CA TRP A 47 -19.23 18.51 -14.67
C TRP A 47 -18.75 17.69 -15.86
N ILE A 48 -19.57 16.80 -16.41
CA ILE A 48 -19.23 16.05 -17.64
C ILE A 48 -18.85 16.96 -18.78
N LYS A 49 -19.62 18.04 -19.02
CA LYS A 49 -19.31 19.03 -20.06
C LYS A 49 -17.97 19.72 -19.80
N LYS A 50 -17.69 20.03 -18.53
CA LYS A 50 -16.43 20.67 -18.13
C LYS A 50 -15.24 19.76 -18.34
N LEU A 51 -15.31 18.49 -17.91
CA LEU A 51 -14.24 17.50 -18.09
C LEU A 51 -13.95 17.25 -19.58
N LYS A 52 -14.97 17.09 -20.39
CA LYS A 52 -14.84 16.97 -21.87
C LYS A 52 -14.16 18.17 -22.52
N LYS A 53 -14.48 19.39 -22.05
CA LYS A 53 -13.90 20.62 -22.58
C LYS A 53 -12.41 20.74 -22.27
N ASN A 54 -12.00 20.37 -21.04
CA ASN A 54 -10.61 20.51 -20.59
C ASN A 54 -9.70 19.43 -21.14
N LYS A 55 -10.21 18.25 -21.52
CA LYS A 55 -9.47 17.12 -22.08
C LYS A 55 -8.36 16.54 -21.18
N ILE A 56 -8.18 17.07 -19.98
CA ILE A 56 -7.32 16.56 -18.92
C ILE A 56 -7.94 16.90 -17.58
N PHE A 57 -7.91 15.96 -16.64
CA PHE A 57 -8.42 16.15 -15.30
C PHE A 57 -7.81 15.16 -14.30
N ALA A 58 -7.80 15.52 -13.02
CA ALA A 58 -7.52 14.61 -11.93
C ALA A 58 -8.77 13.79 -11.59
N LEU A 59 -8.54 12.53 -11.26
CA LEU A 59 -9.52 11.53 -10.86
C LEU A 59 -9.05 10.88 -9.58
N ASP A 60 -9.96 10.64 -8.65
CA ASP A 60 -9.75 9.85 -7.46
C ASP A 60 -11.03 9.13 -7.04
N LEU A 61 -10.92 7.94 -6.43
CA LEU A 61 -12.02 7.09 -6.00
C LEU A 61 -12.02 6.86 -4.50
N GLU A 62 -13.15 7.09 -3.87
CA GLU A 62 -13.42 6.61 -2.52
C GLU A 62 -14.06 5.23 -2.58
N THR A 63 -13.59 4.31 -1.72
CA THR A 63 -13.92 2.89 -1.87
C THR A 63 -14.16 2.18 -0.55
N THR A 64 -14.68 0.96 -0.63
CA THR A 64 -15.02 0.12 0.53
C THR A 64 -13.81 -0.64 1.10
N SER A 65 -12.65 -0.68 0.44
CA SER A 65 -11.52 -1.53 0.85
C SER A 65 -10.19 -0.99 0.32
N LEU A 66 -9.11 -1.15 1.08
CA LEU A 66 -7.75 -0.89 0.61
C LEU A 66 -7.22 -1.94 -0.39
N ARG A 67 -7.93 -3.06 -0.58
CA ARG A 67 -7.62 -4.10 -1.57
C ARG A 67 -8.40 -3.81 -2.86
N PRO A 68 -7.79 -3.27 -3.92
CA PRO A 68 -8.53 -2.75 -5.08
C PRO A 68 -9.35 -3.82 -5.80
N VAL A 69 -8.88 -5.07 -5.85
CA VAL A 69 -9.60 -6.20 -6.48
C VAL A 69 -10.92 -6.52 -5.75
N GLN A 70 -11.00 -6.23 -4.45
CA GLN A 70 -12.17 -6.47 -3.61
C GLN A 70 -13.03 -5.21 -3.41
N ALA A 71 -12.46 -4.05 -3.70
CA ALA A 71 -13.08 -2.77 -3.47
C ALA A 71 -14.25 -2.49 -4.42
N ARG A 72 -15.24 -1.75 -3.92
CA ARG A 72 -16.34 -1.15 -4.68
C ARG A 72 -16.27 0.36 -4.51
N ALA A 73 -16.67 1.09 -5.53
CA ALA A 73 -16.69 2.55 -5.47
C ALA A 73 -17.79 3.03 -4.51
N VAL A 74 -17.43 3.92 -3.59
CA VAL A 74 -18.34 4.66 -2.71
C VAL A 74 -18.64 6.04 -3.30
N GLY A 75 -17.68 6.60 -4.03
CA GLY A 75 -17.83 7.84 -4.76
C GLY A 75 -16.64 8.10 -5.67
N VAL A 76 -16.75 9.12 -6.51
CA VAL A 76 -15.69 9.55 -7.42
C VAL A 76 -15.54 11.07 -7.36
N SER A 77 -14.30 11.54 -7.33
CA SER A 77 -13.96 12.96 -7.33
C SER A 77 -13.18 13.37 -8.57
N PHE A 78 -13.38 14.62 -8.98
CA PHE A 78 -12.69 15.19 -10.12
C PHE A 78 -12.22 16.61 -9.85
N SER A 79 -11.06 16.95 -10.41
CA SER A 79 -10.56 18.32 -10.50
C SER A 79 -9.91 18.56 -11.87
N CYS A 80 -10.05 19.79 -12.39
CA CYS A 80 -9.40 20.20 -13.64
C CYS A 80 -8.90 21.64 -13.58
N ASN A 81 -8.96 22.27 -12.42
CA ASN A 81 -8.39 23.57 -12.10
C ASN A 81 -8.08 23.64 -10.60
N THR A 82 -6.99 24.30 -10.26
CA THR A 82 -6.60 24.53 -8.87
C THR A 82 -7.73 25.21 -8.06
N GLY A 83 -8.09 24.62 -6.93
CA GLY A 83 -9.12 25.11 -6.01
C GLY A 83 -10.56 24.78 -6.46
N GLU A 84 -10.74 23.99 -7.51
CA GLU A 84 -12.06 23.62 -8.01
C GLU A 84 -12.16 22.11 -8.21
N ALA A 85 -13.03 21.46 -7.43
CA ALA A 85 -13.23 20.01 -7.47
C ALA A 85 -14.68 19.63 -7.20
N CYS A 86 -15.06 18.42 -7.50
CA CYS A 86 -16.34 17.86 -7.09
C CYS A 86 -16.17 16.45 -6.55
N TYR A 87 -17.15 16.06 -5.73
CA TYR A 87 -17.36 14.69 -5.31
C TYR A 87 -18.74 14.22 -5.75
N ILE A 88 -18.83 13.07 -6.34
CA ILE A 88 -20.06 12.38 -6.74
C ILE A 88 -20.25 11.19 -5.82
N PRO A 89 -21.03 11.30 -4.75
CA PRO A 89 -21.33 10.17 -3.87
C PRO A 89 -22.20 9.15 -4.60
N LEU A 90 -21.92 7.86 -4.40
CA LEU A 90 -22.56 6.75 -5.11
C LEU A 90 -23.17 5.71 -4.18
N ALA A 91 -22.47 5.37 -3.09
CA ALA A 91 -22.82 4.23 -2.24
C ALA A 91 -22.66 4.51 -0.75
N HIS A 92 -22.91 5.75 -0.31
CA HIS A 92 -23.00 6.03 1.13
C HIS A 92 -24.27 5.43 1.72
N SER A 93 -24.16 4.89 2.96
CA SER A 93 -25.22 4.06 3.56
C SER A 93 -25.48 4.36 5.05
N TYR A 94 -25.24 5.58 5.53
CA TYR A 94 -25.54 5.98 6.89
C TYR A 94 -26.99 6.42 7.09
N LEU A 95 -27.46 6.49 8.35
CA LEU A 95 -28.82 6.90 8.68
C LEU A 95 -29.08 8.36 8.27
N GLY A 96 -30.10 8.59 7.43
CA GLY A 96 -30.45 9.92 6.91
C GLY A 96 -29.59 10.37 5.72
N VAL A 97 -28.87 9.46 5.06
CA VAL A 97 -28.14 9.76 3.83
C VAL A 97 -29.11 10.34 2.77
N PRO A 98 -28.73 11.44 2.09
CA PRO A 98 -29.55 11.98 1.00
C PRO A 98 -29.56 11.03 -0.21
N ASP A 99 -30.56 11.21 -1.09
CA ASP A 99 -30.62 10.48 -2.35
C ASP A 99 -29.35 10.72 -3.18
N GLN A 100 -28.77 9.65 -3.69
CA GLN A 100 -27.54 9.65 -4.49
C GLN A 100 -27.86 9.23 -5.92
N LEU A 101 -26.98 9.60 -6.84
CA LEU A 101 -27.08 9.11 -8.22
C LEU A 101 -26.73 7.60 -8.25
N GLY A 102 -27.47 6.83 -9.07
CA GLY A 102 -27.25 5.40 -9.17
C GLY A 102 -25.85 5.08 -9.73
N VAL A 103 -25.16 4.13 -9.11
CA VAL A 103 -23.76 3.74 -9.44
C VAL A 103 -23.65 3.39 -10.93
N ASP A 104 -24.48 2.47 -11.41
CA ASP A 104 -24.47 2.02 -12.82
C ASP A 104 -24.74 3.17 -13.78
N TRP A 105 -25.71 4.02 -13.46
CA TRP A 105 -26.05 5.19 -14.28
C TRP A 105 -24.86 6.17 -14.37
N VAL A 106 -24.19 6.45 -13.26
CA VAL A 106 -23.04 7.36 -13.22
C VAL A 106 -21.89 6.79 -14.06
N PHE A 107 -21.52 5.53 -13.85
CA PHE A 107 -20.41 4.93 -14.60
C PHE A 107 -20.73 4.80 -16.09
N ASP A 108 -21.96 4.46 -16.48
CA ASP A 108 -22.36 4.46 -17.89
C ASP A 108 -22.21 5.85 -18.55
N LYS A 109 -22.51 6.92 -17.82
CA LYS A 109 -22.32 8.30 -18.31
C LYS A 109 -20.86 8.75 -18.29
N LEU A 110 -20.02 8.19 -17.37
CA LEU A 110 -18.59 8.47 -17.30
C LEU A 110 -17.79 7.69 -18.34
N LYS A 111 -18.19 6.48 -18.75
CA LYS A 111 -17.49 5.67 -19.76
C LYS A 111 -17.00 6.47 -20.97
N PRO A 112 -17.81 7.31 -21.63
CA PRO A 112 -17.39 8.06 -22.82
C PRO A 112 -16.23 9.05 -22.61
N ILE A 113 -15.89 9.36 -21.35
CA ILE A 113 -14.74 10.22 -21.01
C ILE A 113 -13.62 9.43 -20.33
N LEU A 114 -13.95 8.41 -19.54
CA LEU A 114 -12.94 7.59 -18.87
C LEU A 114 -12.24 6.62 -19.84
N GLU A 115 -12.97 6.10 -20.82
CA GLU A 115 -12.47 5.16 -21.83
C GLU A 115 -11.91 5.85 -23.09
N ASP A 116 -12.01 7.18 -23.20
CA ASP A 116 -11.41 7.92 -24.32
C ASP A 116 -9.92 8.17 -24.08
N PRO A 117 -9.00 7.60 -24.88
CA PRO A 117 -7.57 7.82 -24.73
C PRO A 117 -7.11 9.25 -25.07
N GLN A 118 -7.96 10.05 -25.74
CA GLN A 118 -7.67 11.44 -26.06
C GLN A 118 -7.98 12.39 -24.89
N ILE A 119 -8.77 11.95 -23.93
CA ILE A 119 -9.03 12.65 -22.67
C ILE A 119 -8.04 12.12 -21.64
N LYS A 120 -7.16 12.98 -21.13
CA LYS A 120 -6.07 12.61 -20.24
C LYS A 120 -6.52 12.55 -18.80
N LYS A 121 -6.09 11.52 -18.07
CA LYS A 121 -6.38 11.32 -16.65
C LYS A 121 -5.09 11.42 -15.84
N VAL A 122 -5.21 12.07 -14.72
CA VAL A 122 -4.17 12.27 -13.72
C VAL A 122 -4.65 11.66 -12.41
N GLY A 123 -3.79 10.96 -11.68
CA GLY A 123 -4.13 10.40 -10.37
C GLY A 123 -2.95 10.36 -9.42
N GLN A 124 -3.24 9.99 -8.20
CA GLN A 124 -2.25 9.65 -7.17
C GLN A 124 -2.36 8.14 -6.91
N ASN A 125 -1.36 7.35 -7.29
CA ASN A 125 -1.45 5.88 -7.28
C ASN A 125 -2.66 5.38 -8.10
N ILE A 126 -2.84 5.95 -9.28
CA ILE A 126 -4.00 5.73 -10.17
C ILE A 126 -4.18 4.27 -10.60
N LYS A 127 -3.18 3.41 -10.38
CA LYS A 127 -3.33 1.96 -10.56
C LYS A 127 -4.43 1.38 -9.67
N TYR A 128 -4.59 1.91 -8.47
CA TYR A 128 -5.68 1.52 -7.58
C TYR A 128 -7.04 1.82 -8.24
N ASP A 129 -7.21 3.04 -8.71
CA ASP A 129 -8.45 3.49 -9.37
C ASP A 129 -8.71 2.72 -10.67
N PHE A 130 -7.66 2.46 -11.45
CA PHE A 130 -7.72 1.62 -12.65
C PHE A 130 -8.32 0.25 -12.36
N ILE A 131 -7.88 -0.41 -11.29
CA ILE A 131 -8.37 -1.73 -10.88
C ILE A 131 -9.83 -1.66 -10.42
N VAL A 132 -10.17 -0.68 -9.58
CA VAL A 132 -11.54 -0.51 -9.07
C VAL A 132 -12.50 -0.17 -10.20
N LEU A 133 -12.15 0.76 -11.09
CA LEU A 133 -12.97 1.10 -12.26
C LEU A 133 -13.22 -0.11 -13.17
N LYS A 134 -12.22 -0.97 -13.34
CA LYS A 134 -12.37 -2.19 -14.14
C LYS A 134 -13.34 -3.18 -13.49
N ASN A 135 -13.40 -3.24 -12.15
CA ASN A 135 -14.40 -4.01 -11.42
C ASN A 135 -15.81 -3.41 -11.56
N GLU A 136 -15.93 -2.09 -11.77
CA GLU A 136 -17.18 -1.37 -12.05
C GLU A 136 -17.53 -1.39 -13.55
N GLY A 137 -16.79 -2.13 -14.37
CA GLY A 137 -17.04 -2.28 -15.81
C GLY A 137 -16.59 -1.10 -16.66
N VAL A 138 -15.66 -0.29 -16.18
CA VAL A 138 -15.07 0.86 -16.89
C VAL A 138 -13.62 0.55 -17.25
N GLN A 139 -13.25 0.68 -18.54
CA GLN A 139 -11.89 0.49 -19.03
C GLN A 139 -11.17 1.85 -19.03
N LEU A 140 -10.54 2.22 -17.91
CA LEU A 140 -9.83 3.50 -17.82
C LEU A 140 -8.71 3.55 -18.87
N GLN A 141 -8.74 4.58 -19.72
CA GLN A 141 -7.73 4.82 -20.74
C GLN A 141 -7.22 6.26 -20.68
N GLY A 142 -6.09 6.52 -21.33
CA GLY A 142 -5.51 7.85 -21.38
C GLY A 142 -4.91 8.30 -20.06
N ILE A 143 -4.43 7.39 -19.23
CA ILE A 143 -3.63 7.71 -18.04
C ILE A 143 -2.40 8.46 -18.52
N ALA A 144 -2.28 9.74 -18.14
CA ALA A 144 -1.20 10.62 -18.59
C ALA A 144 -0.22 10.98 -17.48
N PHE A 145 -0.64 10.86 -16.22
CA PHE A 145 0.22 11.22 -15.10
C PHE A 145 -0.22 10.50 -13.82
N ASP A 146 0.78 10.02 -13.07
CA ASP A 146 0.63 9.52 -11.71
C ASP A 146 1.60 10.29 -10.81
N THR A 147 1.07 11.01 -9.82
CA THR A 147 1.87 11.89 -8.97
C THR A 147 2.80 11.13 -8.03
N MET A 148 2.44 9.90 -7.62
CA MET A 148 3.29 9.02 -6.84
C MET A 148 4.51 8.56 -7.65
N LEU A 149 4.31 8.09 -8.88
CA LEU A 149 5.39 7.64 -9.75
C LEU A 149 6.29 8.81 -10.19
N ALA A 150 5.71 9.98 -10.46
CA ALA A 150 6.47 11.18 -10.77
C ALA A 150 7.40 11.58 -9.61
N SER A 151 6.88 11.61 -8.39
CA SER A 151 7.67 11.88 -7.19
C SER A 151 8.75 10.83 -6.95
N TYR A 152 8.45 9.55 -7.18
CA TYR A 152 9.42 8.48 -7.05
C TYR A 152 10.60 8.65 -8.01
N LEU A 153 10.38 9.01 -9.26
CA LEU A 153 11.46 9.25 -10.21
C LEU A 153 12.29 10.49 -9.85
N LEU A 154 11.65 11.55 -9.34
CA LEU A 154 12.35 12.75 -8.89
C LEU A 154 13.22 12.52 -7.64
N ASN A 155 12.79 11.67 -6.73
CA ASN A 155 13.53 11.33 -5.51
C ASN A 155 13.28 9.89 -5.05
N PRO A 156 13.92 8.88 -5.68
CA PRO A 156 13.70 7.46 -5.35
C PRO A 156 14.19 7.07 -3.95
N SER A 157 14.98 7.93 -3.30
CA SER A 157 15.45 7.72 -1.92
C SER A 157 14.43 8.20 -0.87
N SER A 158 13.40 8.93 -1.25
CA SER A 158 12.33 9.32 -0.33
C SER A 158 11.60 8.08 0.20
N ARG A 159 11.20 8.15 1.47
CA ARG A 159 10.45 7.06 2.12
C ARG A 159 8.93 7.18 1.94
N ALA A 160 8.46 8.31 1.45
CA ALA A 160 7.04 8.60 1.35
C ALA A 160 6.72 9.32 0.03
N HIS A 161 5.90 8.67 -0.78
CA HIS A 161 5.34 9.22 -2.02
C HIS A 161 3.81 9.28 -1.95
N ASN A 162 3.24 9.22 -0.73
CA ASN A 162 1.81 9.39 -0.53
C ASN A 162 1.39 10.87 -0.67
N MET A 163 0.12 11.11 -0.91
CA MET A 163 -0.43 12.44 -1.16
C MET A 163 -0.09 13.43 -0.04
N ASP A 164 -0.21 13.03 1.23
CA ASP A 164 0.07 13.88 2.38
C ASP A 164 1.51 14.44 2.38
N ALA A 165 2.47 13.55 2.13
CA ALA A 165 3.89 13.91 2.09
C ALA A 165 4.17 14.84 0.90
N LEU A 166 3.62 14.51 -0.27
CA LEU A 166 3.80 15.30 -1.49
C LEU A 166 3.13 16.68 -1.39
N ALA A 167 1.92 16.77 -0.82
CA ALA A 167 1.22 18.02 -0.61
C ALA A 167 2.02 18.95 0.32
N LEU A 168 2.58 18.40 1.39
CA LEU A 168 3.41 19.16 2.31
C LEU A 168 4.72 19.63 1.64
N GLU A 169 5.41 18.72 0.95
CA GLU A 169 6.71 18.99 0.33
C GLU A 169 6.62 19.98 -0.84
N TYR A 170 5.71 19.73 -1.79
CA TYR A 170 5.66 20.49 -3.05
C TYR A 170 4.69 21.67 -3.03
N LEU A 171 3.66 21.63 -2.18
CA LEU A 171 2.61 22.64 -2.13
C LEU A 171 2.58 23.43 -0.80
N GLY A 172 3.32 22.97 0.24
CA GLY A 172 3.23 23.52 1.60
C GLY A 172 1.84 23.39 2.22
N HIS A 173 1.07 22.38 1.78
CA HIS A 173 -0.31 22.15 2.17
C HIS A 173 -0.43 20.93 3.08
N THR A 174 -1.17 21.08 4.18
CA THR A 174 -1.52 19.96 5.06
C THR A 174 -2.91 19.47 4.68
N THR A 175 -3.01 18.24 4.21
CA THR A 175 -4.26 17.58 3.77
C THR A 175 -5.12 17.14 4.96
N ILE A 176 -6.39 16.93 4.72
CA ILE A 176 -7.29 16.23 5.64
C ILE A 176 -6.82 14.77 5.72
N LYS A 177 -6.62 14.24 6.92
CA LYS A 177 -6.17 12.85 7.08
C LYS A 177 -7.34 11.88 6.99
N TYR A 178 -7.16 10.77 6.29
CA TYR A 178 -8.16 9.70 6.20
C TYR A 178 -8.72 9.29 7.58
N LYS A 179 -7.83 9.08 8.57
CA LYS A 179 -8.21 8.76 9.96
C LYS A 179 -9.11 9.80 10.64
N ASP A 180 -8.99 11.07 10.23
CA ASP A 180 -9.81 12.14 10.80
C ASP A 180 -11.23 12.08 10.21
N VAL A 181 -11.41 11.44 9.05
CA VAL A 181 -12.69 11.23 8.36
C VAL A 181 -13.39 9.96 8.85
N VAL A 182 -12.69 8.83 8.88
CA VAL A 182 -13.25 7.51 9.22
C VAL A 182 -13.07 7.12 10.68
N GLY A 183 -12.25 7.85 11.45
CA GLY A 183 -11.91 7.49 12.82
C GLY A 183 -10.69 6.57 12.93
N THR A 184 -10.44 6.05 14.13
CA THR A 184 -9.27 5.22 14.42
C THR A 184 -9.61 4.02 15.28
N ALA A 185 -8.92 2.91 15.07
CA ALA A 185 -9.02 1.67 15.85
C ALA A 185 -10.48 1.17 15.99
N SER A 186 -10.96 0.95 17.20
CA SER A 186 -12.31 0.42 17.46
C SER A 186 -13.47 1.35 17.07
N LYS A 187 -13.17 2.59 16.68
CA LYS A 187 -14.16 3.58 16.22
C LYS A 187 -14.08 3.85 14.72
N GLU A 188 -13.23 3.12 14.02
CA GLU A 188 -13.11 3.23 12.57
C GLU A 188 -14.38 2.70 11.89
N ILE A 189 -14.92 3.52 10.97
CA ILE A 189 -16.09 3.19 10.15
C ILE A 189 -15.66 3.03 8.70
N GLY A 190 -16.45 2.30 7.90
CA GLY A 190 -16.25 2.28 6.45
C GLY A 190 -16.47 3.67 5.85
N PHE A 191 -15.81 3.96 4.72
CA PHE A 191 -16.00 5.26 4.07
C PHE A 191 -17.44 5.49 3.62
N ASP A 192 -18.16 4.42 3.31
CA ASP A 192 -19.60 4.42 3.01
C ASP A 192 -20.48 4.91 4.19
N GLN A 193 -19.96 4.88 5.41
CA GLN A 193 -20.64 5.38 6.62
C GLN A 193 -20.29 6.84 6.94
N VAL A 194 -19.37 7.46 6.20
CA VAL A 194 -19.00 8.86 6.36
C VAL A 194 -20.11 9.76 5.82
N GLN A 195 -20.46 10.82 6.55
CA GLN A 195 -21.44 11.81 6.07
C GLN A 195 -20.93 12.49 4.78
N ILE A 196 -21.83 12.64 3.79
CA ILE A 196 -21.47 13.11 2.45
C ILE A 196 -20.78 14.47 2.46
N ASP A 197 -21.22 15.41 3.30
CA ASP A 197 -20.56 16.74 3.37
C ASP A 197 -19.08 16.61 3.75
N ARG A 198 -18.80 15.75 4.72
CA ARG A 198 -17.43 15.48 5.18
C ARG A 198 -16.64 14.66 4.17
N ALA A 199 -17.27 13.69 3.53
CA ALA A 199 -16.69 12.92 2.43
C ALA A 199 -16.37 13.84 1.24
N THR A 200 -17.23 14.81 0.94
CA THR A 200 -17.00 15.79 -0.13
C THR A 200 -15.78 16.66 0.16
N GLU A 201 -15.62 17.17 1.39
CA GLU A 201 -14.46 17.97 1.74
C GLU A 201 -13.16 17.18 1.56
N TYR A 202 -13.14 15.92 1.98
CA TYR A 202 -11.98 15.03 1.87
C TYR A 202 -11.70 14.65 0.41
N ALA A 203 -12.64 14.02 -0.27
CA ALA A 203 -12.45 13.49 -1.61
C ALA A 203 -12.22 14.59 -2.68
N ALA A 204 -12.91 15.73 -2.55
CA ALA A 204 -12.67 16.87 -3.43
C ALA A 204 -11.30 17.53 -3.17
N GLU A 205 -10.83 17.53 -1.90
CA GLU A 205 -9.45 17.96 -1.59
C GLU A 205 -8.44 17.03 -2.26
N ASP A 206 -8.62 15.70 -2.20
CA ASP A 206 -7.71 14.73 -2.79
C ASP A 206 -7.60 14.92 -4.31
N ALA A 207 -8.72 15.14 -5.01
CA ALA A 207 -8.71 15.46 -6.44
C ALA A 207 -8.03 16.81 -6.76
N ASP A 208 -8.28 17.86 -5.96
CA ASP A 208 -7.64 19.18 -6.13
C ASP A 208 -6.14 19.12 -5.86
N ILE A 209 -5.72 18.44 -4.79
CA ILE A 209 -4.30 18.25 -4.48
C ILE A 209 -3.60 17.43 -5.55
N THR A 210 -4.23 16.36 -6.05
CA THR A 210 -3.71 15.58 -7.18
C THR A 210 -3.51 16.45 -8.42
N TRP A 211 -4.47 17.33 -8.74
CA TRP A 211 -4.33 18.29 -9.85
C TRP A 211 -3.17 19.26 -9.63
N ARG A 212 -3.08 19.85 -8.45
CA ARG A 212 -2.00 20.82 -8.11
C ARG A 212 -0.62 20.15 -8.11
N LEU A 213 -0.53 18.91 -7.62
CA LEU A 213 0.69 18.11 -7.70
C LEU A 213 1.07 17.83 -9.15
N TYR A 214 0.10 17.49 -10.01
CA TYR A 214 0.33 17.34 -11.45
C TYR A 214 0.92 18.63 -12.06
N GLU A 215 0.29 19.79 -11.82
CA GLU A 215 0.80 21.08 -12.32
C GLU A 215 2.25 21.34 -11.87
N LYS A 216 2.59 20.97 -10.65
CA LYS A 216 3.93 21.15 -10.09
C LYS A 216 4.94 20.13 -10.60
N LEU A 217 4.63 18.84 -10.51
CA LEU A 217 5.57 17.75 -10.78
C LEU A 217 5.82 17.56 -12.28
N SER A 218 4.82 17.79 -13.15
CA SER A 218 5.00 17.73 -14.61
C SER A 218 6.04 18.71 -15.13
N GLY A 219 6.18 19.88 -14.47
CA GLY A 219 7.22 20.84 -14.78
C GLY A 219 8.63 20.46 -14.29
N LEU A 220 8.73 19.55 -13.33
CA LEU A 220 9.98 19.07 -12.74
C LEU A 220 10.56 17.87 -13.48
N LEU A 221 9.73 16.96 -13.96
CA LEU A 221 10.17 15.80 -14.74
C LEU A 221 10.76 16.24 -16.09
N LYS A 222 12.02 15.91 -16.34
CA LYS A 222 12.74 16.32 -17.56
C LYS A 222 13.73 15.24 -18.00
N GLY A 223 14.20 15.35 -19.25
CA GLY A 223 15.28 14.52 -19.75
C GLY A 223 14.96 13.02 -19.70
N ASP A 224 15.82 12.25 -19.06
CA ASP A 224 15.67 10.80 -19.00
C ASP A 224 14.59 10.37 -18.01
N ASP A 225 14.38 11.12 -16.92
CA ASP A 225 13.29 10.83 -15.96
C ASP A 225 11.91 10.92 -16.64
N LEU A 226 11.69 11.94 -17.48
CA LEU A 226 10.46 12.06 -18.25
C LEU A 226 10.31 10.89 -19.24
N LYS A 227 11.40 10.48 -19.90
CA LYS A 227 11.36 9.32 -20.81
C LYS A 227 11.03 8.02 -20.10
N ILE A 228 11.63 7.81 -18.93
CA ILE A 228 11.35 6.61 -18.09
C ILE A 228 9.89 6.66 -17.64
N PHE A 229 9.41 7.81 -17.18
CA PHE A 229 8.04 7.99 -16.76
C PHE A 229 7.04 7.62 -17.86
N GLU A 230 7.20 8.21 -19.06
CA GLU A 230 6.25 8.04 -20.17
C GLU A 230 6.36 6.68 -20.88
N LYS A 231 7.58 6.13 -21.00
CA LYS A 231 7.83 4.93 -21.80
C LYS A 231 7.91 3.64 -20.98
N LEU A 232 8.10 3.73 -19.68
CA LEU A 232 8.23 2.57 -18.79
C LEU A 232 7.19 2.59 -17.68
N GLU A 233 7.22 3.60 -16.80
CA GLU A 233 6.44 3.55 -15.56
C GLU A 233 4.91 3.62 -15.80
N LEU A 234 4.45 4.54 -16.66
CA LEU A 234 3.02 4.64 -16.98
C LEU A 234 2.49 3.40 -17.72
N PRO A 235 3.13 2.89 -18.79
CA PRO A 235 2.68 1.65 -19.41
C PRO A 235 2.74 0.43 -18.48
N LEU A 236 3.75 0.36 -17.62
CA LEU A 236 3.89 -0.73 -16.65
C LEU A 236 2.75 -0.72 -15.61
N LEU A 237 2.25 0.44 -15.22
CA LEU A 237 1.13 0.58 -14.29
C LEU A 237 -0.10 -0.22 -14.76
N GLU A 238 -0.48 -0.09 -16.03
CA GLU A 238 -1.62 -0.81 -16.60
C GLU A 238 -1.37 -2.34 -16.62
N VAL A 239 -0.17 -2.75 -16.99
CA VAL A 239 0.24 -4.17 -16.99
C VAL A 239 0.16 -4.75 -15.57
N LEU A 240 0.68 -4.04 -14.57
CA LEU A 240 0.64 -4.48 -13.19
C LEU A 240 -0.80 -4.51 -12.66
N GLY A 241 -1.64 -3.54 -13.02
CA GLY A 241 -3.06 -3.53 -12.69
C GLY A 241 -3.79 -4.76 -13.23
N ASP A 242 -3.51 -5.15 -14.47
CA ASP A 242 -4.07 -6.36 -15.08
C ASP A 242 -3.55 -7.64 -14.41
N MET A 243 -2.27 -7.70 -14.06
CA MET A 243 -1.71 -8.82 -13.31
C MET A 243 -2.34 -8.96 -11.91
N GLU A 244 -2.57 -7.84 -11.21
CA GLU A 244 -3.25 -7.83 -9.91
C GLU A 244 -4.69 -8.32 -10.02
N LEU A 245 -5.43 -7.86 -11.04
CA LEU A 245 -6.79 -8.33 -11.34
C LEU A 245 -6.84 -9.81 -11.70
N GLN A 246 -5.91 -10.26 -12.54
CA GLN A 246 -5.81 -11.67 -12.92
C GLN A 246 -5.51 -12.55 -11.71
N GLY A 247 -4.64 -12.09 -10.80
CA GLY A 247 -4.20 -12.83 -9.64
C GLY A 247 -3.49 -14.15 -9.99
N MET A 248 -3.12 -14.90 -8.97
CA MET A 248 -2.41 -16.18 -9.07
C MET A 248 -3.28 -17.32 -8.54
N ALA A 249 -3.42 -18.40 -9.32
CA ALA A 249 -4.07 -19.62 -8.84
C ALA A 249 -3.17 -20.36 -7.86
N LEU A 250 -3.76 -20.95 -6.82
CA LEU A 250 -3.08 -21.81 -5.87
C LEU A 250 -3.65 -23.24 -5.97
N ASP A 251 -2.76 -24.23 -5.97
CA ASP A 251 -3.15 -25.63 -5.75
C ASP A 251 -3.39 -25.87 -4.26
N LYS A 252 -4.61 -25.53 -3.79
CA LYS A 252 -5.00 -25.67 -2.38
C LYS A 252 -4.84 -27.10 -1.86
N PRO A 253 -5.24 -28.18 -2.59
CA PRO A 253 -4.98 -29.57 -2.18
C PRO A 253 -3.49 -29.87 -1.97
N HIS A 254 -2.62 -29.38 -2.85
CA HIS A 254 -1.18 -29.53 -2.70
C HIS A 254 -0.67 -28.82 -1.44
N LEU A 255 -1.05 -27.57 -1.25
CA LEU A 255 -0.65 -26.79 -0.05
C LEU A 255 -1.17 -27.42 1.26
N GLN A 256 -2.37 -27.99 1.28
CA GLN A 256 -2.89 -28.70 2.44
C GLN A 256 -2.05 -29.94 2.78
N LYS A 257 -1.67 -30.75 1.78
CA LYS A 257 -0.79 -31.90 1.99
C LYS A 257 0.59 -31.46 2.50
N LEU A 258 1.13 -30.39 1.93
CA LEU A 258 2.41 -29.81 2.35
C LEU A 258 2.32 -29.29 3.81
N SER A 259 1.24 -28.63 4.18
CA SER A 259 0.98 -28.17 5.55
C SER A 259 0.98 -29.34 6.55
N GLN A 260 0.30 -30.43 6.22
CA GLN A 260 0.27 -31.65 7.05
C GLN A 260 1.67 -32.28 7.18
N ARG A 261 2.41 -32.38 6.08
CA ARG A 261 3.79 -32.91 6.10
C ARG A 261 4.70 -32.07 6.98
N ILE A 262 4.64 -30.74 6.84
CA ILE A 262 5.47 -29.83 7.67
C ILE A 262 5.04 -29.93 9.15
N HIS A 263 3.75 -30.08 9.44
CA HIS A 263 3.28 -30.26 10.83
C HIS A 263 3.86 -31.51 11.47
N LEU A 264 3.91 -32.66 10.76
CA LEU A 264 4.53 -33.87 11.28
C LEU A 264 6.02 -33.66 11.58
N LEU A 265 6.76 -33.04 10.65
CA LEU A 265 8.18 -32.72 10.88
C LEU A 265 8.40 -31.79 12.08
N LEU A 266 7.53 -30.78 12.25
CA LEU A 266 7.60 -29.89 13.40
C LEU A 266 7.35 -30.64 14.72
N THR A 267 6.44 -31.61 14.73
CA THR A 267 6.17 -32.45 15.91
C THR A 267 7.36 -33.34 16.28
N GLU A 268 8.06 -33.87 15.27
CA GLU A 268 9.29 -34.63 15.48
C GLU A 268 10.41 -33.77 16.03
N GLN A 269 10.64 -32.59 15.43
CA GLN A 269 11.63 -31.62 15.87
C GLN A 269 11.33 -31.10 17.29
N GLU A 270 10.08 -30.88 17.63
CA GLU A 270 9.66 -30.44 18.97
C GLU A 270 10.04 -31.47 20.05
N LYS A 271 9.84 -32.76 19.78
CA LYS A 271 10.27 -33.84 20.71
C LYS A 271 11.79 -33.85 20.89
N GLU A 272 12.54 -33.77 19.80
CA GLU A 272 13.99 -33.76 19.80
C GLU A 272 14.53 -32.53 20.55
N ILE A 273 13.93 -31.35 20.36
CA ILE A 273 14.27 -30.13 21.12
C ILE A 273 14.07 -30.33 22.62
N TYR A 274 12.96 -30.92 23.05
CA TYR A 274 12.68 -31.15 24.47
C TYR A 274 13.59 -32.22 25.07
N GLU A 275 13.94 -33.24 24.31
CA GLU A 275 14.90 -34.26 24.74
C GLU A 275 16.29 -33.65 24.95
N LEU A 276 16.80 -32.85 23.97
CA LEU A 276 18.07 -32.18 24.07
C LEU A 276 18.12 -31.09 25.14
N ALA A 277 17.02 -30.38 25.36
CA ALA A 277 16.88 -29.38 26.42
C ALA A 277 16.67 -29.99 27.83
N GLY A 278 16.20 -31.24 27.90
CA GLY A 278 15.85 -31.94 29.15
C GLY A 278 14.59 -31.42 29.82
N GLU A 279 13.82 -30.55 29.17
CA GLU A 279 12.52 -30.06 29.65
C GLU A 279 11.68 -29.45 28.51
N GLN A 280 10.38 -29.31 28.74
CA GLN A 280 9.49 -28.61 27.84
C GLN A 280 9.51 -27.11 28.11
N PHE A 281 9.54 -26.32 27.04
CA PHE A 281 9.48 -24.86 27.07
C PHE A 281 8.85 -24.31 25.79
N ASN A 282 8.52 -23.03 25.76
CA ASN A 282 8.03 -22.41 24.53
C ASN A 282 9.19 -22.09 23.57
N ILE A 283 9.39 -22.93 22.55
CA ILE A 283 10.46 -22.84 21.54
C ILE A 283 10.42 -21.49 20.80
N ASN A 284 9.22 -20.91 20.63
CA ASN A 284 9.02 -19.63 19.97
C ASN A 284 9.27 -18.41 20.89
N SER A 285 9.58 -18.64 22.18
CA SER A 285 9.92 -17.58 23.13
C SER A 285 11.45 -17.36 23.17
N PRO A 286 11.98 -16.26 22.63
CA PRO A 286 13.41 -15.98 22.70
C PRO A 286 13.94 -15.93 24.12
N LYS A 287 13.11 -15.50 25.08
CA LYS A 287 13.46 -15.42 26.49
C LYS A 287 13.65 -16.82 27.12
N GLN A 288 12.69 -17.75 26.89
CA GLN A 288 12.79 -19.10 27.43
C GLN A 288 13.94 -19.87 26.75
N LEU A 289 14.08 -19.74 25.44
CA LEU A 289 15.20 -20.34 24.72
C LEU A 289 16.54 -19.83 25.21
N SER A 290 16.67 -18.54 25.50
CA SER A 290 17.88 -17.94 26.06
C SER A 290 18.27 -18.60 27.41
N VAL A 291 17.31 -18.87 28.29
CA VAL A 291 17.54 -19.58 29.56
C VAL A 291 18.06 -20.99 29.30
N ILE A 292 17.44 -21.74 28.39
CA ILE A 292 17.90 -23.09 28.04
C ILE A 292 19.33 -23.08 27.52
N LEU A 293 19.63 -22.22 26.54
CA LEU A 293 20.95 -22.22 25.88
C LEU A 293 22.07 -21.73 26.80
N PHE A 294 21.86 -20.63 27.53
CA PHE A 294 22.94 -19.92 28.20
C PHE A 294 22.98 -20.14 29.71
N GLU A 295 21.88 -20.52 30.36
CA GLU A 295 21.87 -20.76 31.81
C GLU A 295 21.84 -22.25 32.14
N LYS A 296 21.14 -23.08 31.33
CA LYS A 296 21.02 -24.52 31.61
C LYS A 296 22.09 -25.35 30.89
N LEU A 297 22.29 -25.10 29.59
CA LEU A 297 23.34 -25.79 28.80
C LEU A 297 24.70 -25.09 28.86
N GLU A 298 24.75 -23.93 29.52
CA GLU A 298 25.98 -23.13 29.72
C GLU A 298 26.76 -22.84 28.43
N LEU A 299 26.06 -22.72 27.29
CA LEU A 299 26.69 -22.43 26.00
C LEU A 299 27.26 -21.00 25.98
N PRO A 300 28.32 -20.75 25.21
CA PRO A 300 28.98 -19.45 25.18
C PRO A 300 28.06 -18.33 24.68
N VAL A 301 28.08 -17.18 25.37
CA VAL A 301 27.28 -16.01 25.00
C VAL A 301 27.97 -15.24 23.89
N ILE A 302 27.47 -15.35 22.65
CA ILE A 302 28.04 -14.71 21.46
C ILE A 302 27.62 -13.26 21.34
N LYS A 303 26.30 -12.97 21.60
CA LYS A 303 25.75 -11.64 21.39
C LYS A 303 24.73 -11.27 22.46
N LYS A 304 24.79 -10.02 22.94
CA LYS A 304 23.81 -9.45 23.88
C LYS A 304 22.87 -8.46 23.15
N THR A 305 21.64 -8.42 23.61
CA THR A 305 20.63 -7.42 23.23
C THR A 305 20.31 -6.53 24.43
N LYS A 306 19.49 -5.48 24.23
CA LYS A 306 19.03 -4.64 25.36
C LYS A 306 18.20 -5.39 26.39
N THR A 307 17.60 -6.53 26.03
CA THR A 307 16.66 -7.30 26.85
C THR A 307 17.14 -8.69 27.27
N GLY A 308 18.38 -9.07 26.93
CA GLY A 308 18.96 -10.38 27.27
C GLY A 308 19.95 -10.88 26.23
N TYR A 309 20.23 -12.18 26.20
CA TYR A 309 21.08 -12.81 25.23
C TYR A 309 20.35 -13.05 23.90
N SER A 310 21.03 -12.82 22.78
CA SER A 310 20.44 -13.04 21.45
C SER A 310 20.32 -14.53 21.14
N THR A 311 19.20 -14.90 20.55
CA THR A 311 18.95 -16.23 19.96
C THR A 311 18.62 -16.08 18.47
N ASP A 312 19.23 -15.07 17.78
CA ASP A 312 19.05 -14.90 16.35
C ASP A 312 19.75 -16.00 15.54
N VAL A 313 19.48 -16.04 14.24
CA VAL A 313 19.97 -17.11 13.36
C VAL A 313 21.48 -17.22 13.40
N SER A 314 22.21 -16.09 13.34
CA SER A 314 23.67 -16.09 13.32
C SER A 314 24.28 -16.64 14.62
N VAL A 315 23.65 -16.36 15.78
CA VAL A 315 24.05 -16.90 17.07
C VAL A 315 23.82 -18.41 17.14
N LEU A 316 22.65 -18.87 16.67
CA LEU A 316 22.37 -20.31 16.67
C LEU A 316 23.25 -21.09 15.70
N GLU A 317 23.58 -20.52 14.53
CA GLU A 317 24.53 -21.11 13.58
C GLU A 317 25.93 -21.30 14.20
N GLU A 318 26.41 -20.31 14.97
CA GLU A 318 27.71 -20.41 15.64
C GLU A 318 27.64 -21.43 16.78
N LEU A 319 26.56 -21.46 17.57
CA LEU A 319 26.35 -22.42 18.66
C LEU A 319 26.15 -23.87 18.18
N SER A 320 25.76 -24.08 16.92
CA SER A 320 25.60 -25.43 16.34
C SER A 320 26.93 -26.21 16.26
N ALA A 321 28.05 -25.53 16.35
CA ALA A 321 29.39 -26.20 16.47
C ALA A 321 29.62 -26.78 17.85
N GLU A 322 28.94 -26.30 18.89
CA GLU A 322 29.16 -26.67 20.28
C GLU A 322 28.09 -27.67 20.81
N HIS A 323 26.88 -27.63 20.27
CA HIS A 323 25.78 -28.45 20.73
C HIS A 323 24.74 -28.68 19.61
N GLU A 324 24.04 -29.83 19.62
CA GLU A 324 23.04 -30.21 18.61
C GLU A 324 21.74 -29.36 18.69
N LEU A 325 21.35 -28.91 19.87
CA LEU A 325 20.09 -28.20 20.09
C LEU A 325 19.92 -26.93 19.21
N PRO A 326 20.92 -26.04 19.05
CA PRO A 326 20.82 -24.90 18.16
C PRO A 326 20.49 -25.24 16.70
N GLU A 327 21.07 -26.31 16.15
CA GLU A 327 20.82 -26.78 14.78
C GLU A 327 19.37 -27.23 14.62
N VAL A 328 18.86 -28.02 15.55
CA VAL A 328 17.45 -28.49 15.55
C VAL A 328 16.49 -27.32 15.68
N ILE A 329 16.79 -26.31 16.50
CA ILE A 329 16.00 -25.08 16.63
C ILE A 329 15.98 -24.28 15.32
N LEU A 330 17.10 -24.18 14.63
CA LEU A 330 17.16 -23.50 13.32
C LEU A 330 16.25 -24.19 12.31
N LEU A 331 16.28 -25.51 12.24
CA LEU A 331 15.42 -26.29 11.35
C LEU A 331 13.94 -26.12 11.73
N TYR A 332 13.60 -26.22 13.03
CA TYR A 332 12.24 -25.99 13.52
C TYR A 332 11.72 -24.60 13.15
N ARG A 333 12.50 -23.54 13.39
CA ARG A 333 12.12 -22.16 13.05
C ARG A 333 11.92 -21.97 11.55
N GLN A 334 12.76 -22.61 10.73
CA GLN A 334 12.61 -22.56 9.27
C GLN A 334 11.31 -23.22 8.83
N LEU A 335 11.00 -24.41 9.32
CA LEU A 335 9.77 -25.14 9.00
C LEU A 335 8.53 -24.40 9.52
N ALA A 336 8.57 -23.89 10.75
CA ALA A 336 7.48 -23.13 11.35
C ALA A 336 7.17 -21.85 10.54
N LYS A 337 8.20 -21.13 10.11
CA LYS A 337 8.05 -19.96 9.24
C LYS A 337 7.48 -20.32 7.87
N LEU A 338 7.96 -21.39 7.25
CA LEU A 338 7.42 -21.89 5.98
C LEU A 338 5.93 -22.19 6.09
N LYS A 339 5.55 -22.92 7.13
CA LYS A 339 4.15 -23.28 7.37
C LYS A 339 3.28 -22.05 7.60
N SER A 340 3.61 -21.25 8.60
CA SER A 340 2.74 -20.14 9.04
C SER A 340 2.70 -18.99 8.03
N THR A 341 3.84 -18.61 7.43
CA THR A 341 3.94 -17.41 6.59
C THR A 341 3.55 -17.65 5.13
N TYR A 342 3.79 -18.88 4.63
CA TYR A 342 3.58 -19.15 3.21
C TYR A 342 2.51 -20.23 2.97
N VAL A 343 2.64 -21.41 3.59
CA VAL A 343 1.75 -22.52 3.25
C VAL A 343 0.33 -22.28 3.74
N ASP A 344 0.15 -21.90 4.99
CA ASP A 344 -1.17 -21.68 5.59
C ASP A 344 -1.71 -20.30 5.22
N ALA A 345 -0.92 -19.24 5.41
CA ALA A 345 -1.36 -17.86 5.14
C ALA A 345 -1.78 -17.63 3.69
N LEU A 346 -1.08 -18.20 2.69
CA LEU A 346 -1.49 -18.05 1.29
C LEU A 346 -2.86 -18.65 0.99
N GLN A 347 -3.25 -19.71 1.69
CA GLN A 347 -4.57 -20.32 1.51
C GLN A 347 -5.69 -19.41 2.05
N GLU A 348 -5.41 -18.62 3.09
CA GLU A 348 -6.35 -17.65 3.67
C GLU A 348 -6.51 -16.41 2.79
N GLU A 349 -5.50 -16.10 1.97
CA GLU A 349 -5.51 -14.98 1.02
C GLU A 349 -6.29 -15.27 -0.27
N ILE A 350 -6.82 -16.48 -0.45
CA ILE A 350 -7.63 -16.82 -1.63
C ILE A 350 -8.92 -16.00 -1.60
N PHE A 351 -9.10 -15.14 -2.59
CA PHE A 351 -10.33 -14.37 -2.74
C PHE A 351 -11.45 -15.25 -3.28
N GLY A 352 -12.51 -15.42 -2.51
CA GLY A 352 -13.59 -16.38 -2.80
C GLY A 352 -14.28 -16.17 -4.16
N LYS A 353 -14.38 -14.93 -4.64
CA LYS A 353 -15.02 -14.60 -5.92
C LYS A 353 -14.21 -15.09 -7.13
N THR A 354 -12.87 -15.00 -7.08
CA THR A 354 -11.97 -15.37 -8.18
C THR A 354 -11.30 -16.73 -7.95
N VAL A 355 -11.31 -17.24 -6.71
CA VAL A 355 -10.56 -18.43 -6.26
C VAL A 355 -9.05 -18.28 -6.52
N ARG A 356 -8.54 -17.04 -6.45
CA ARG A 356 -7.14 -16.68 -6.70
C ARG A 356 -6.60 -15.79 -5.60
N VAL A 357 -5.29 -15.70 -5.50
CA VAL A 357 -4.59 -14.74 -4.64
C VAL A 357 -4.23 -13.53 -5.46
N HIS A 358 -4.53 -12.35 -4.92
CA HIS A 358 -4.25 -11.06 -5.55
C HIS A 358 -3.26 -10.29 -4.69
N THR A 359 -2.04 -10.17 -5.16
CA THR A 359 -0.99 -9.34 -4.55
C THR A 359 -1.01 -7.95 -5.15
N SER A 360 -0.48 -6.97 -4.46
CA SER A 360 -0.20 -5.65 -5.02
C SER A 360 1.26 -5.55 -5.44
N PHE A 361 1.52 -5.11 -6.66
CA PHE A 361 2.87 -4.83 -7.17
C PHE A 361 3.17 -3.34 -7.08
N ASN A 362 4.16 -2.95 -6.30
CA ASN A 362 4.48 -1.55 -6.04
C ASN A 362 5.74 -1.14 -6.81
N GLN A 363 5.65 -0.05 -7.58
CA GLN A 363 6.75 0.53 -8.37
C GLN A 363 7.62 1.50 -7.55
N SER A 364 7.06 2.16 -6.53
CA SER A 364 7.66 3.28 -5.81
C SER A 364 8.29 2.94 -4.45
N VAL A 365 8.52 1.66 -4.13
CA VAL A 365 9.01 1.24 -2.81
C VAL A 365 10.53 1.05 -2.78
N ALA A 366 11.10 0.45 -3.81
CA ALA A 366 12.52 0.14 -3.86
C ALA A 366 13.28 1.21 -4.64
N ALA A 367 14.19 1.94 -4.01
CA ALA A 367 15.02 2.97 -4.64
C ALA A 367 15.85 2.49 -5.86
N THR A 368 15.93 1.17 -6.05
CA THR A 368 16.70 0.52 -7.14
C THR A 368 15.88 0.26 -8.41
N GLY A 369 14.62 0.69 -8.49
CA GLY A 369 13.72 0.40 -9.60
C GLY A 369 13.15 -1.03 -9.61
N ARG A 370 13.38 -1.83 -8.56
CA ARG A 370 12.76 -3.15 -8.44
C ARG A 370 11.31 -3.02 -7.99
N LEU A 371 10.44 -3.84 -8.55
CA LEU A 371 9.09 -4.00 -8.02
C LEU A 371 9.13 -4.63 -6.63
N SER A 372 8.21 -4.23 -5.76
CA SER A 372 7.92 -4.97 -4.54
C SER A 372 6.50 -5.56 -4.58
N SER A 373 6.28 -6.62 -3.82
CA SER A 373 5.00 -7.30 -3.71
C SER A 373 4.50 -7.24 -2.27
N SER A 374 3.22 -6.94 -2.09
CA SER A 374 2.60 -6.84 -0.77
C SER A 374 1.16 -7.35 -0.78
N ASN A 375 0.67 -7.77 0.36
CA ASN A 375 -0.72 -8.17 0.62
C ASN A 375 -1.27 -9.28 -0.31
N PRO A 376 -0.62 -10.47 -0.42
CA PRO A 376 0.56 -10.95 0.30
C PRO A 376 1.88 -10.67 -0.43
N ASN A 377 3.02 -10.71 0.29
CA ASN A 377 4.34 -10.62 -0.34
C ASN A 377 4.74 -11.97 -0.96
N LEU A 378 4.60 -12.08 -2.28
CA LEU A 378 4.94 -13.28 -3.04
C LEU A 378 6.43 -13.38 -3.40
N GLN A 379 7.19 -12.28 -3.31
CA GLN A 379 8.63 -12.27 -3.64
C GLN A 379 9.48 -13.00 -2.60
N ASN A 380 9.00 -13.06 -1.35
CA ASN A 380 9.74 -13.68 -0.25
C ASN A 380 9.49 -15.19 -0.12
N ILE A 381 8.72 -15.83 -1.02
CA ILE A 381 8.53 -17.28 -1.02
C ILE A 381 9.90 -17.95 -1.24
N PRO A 382 10.38 -18.80 -0.30
CA PRO A 382 11.71 -19.41 -0.37
C PRO A 382 11.89 -20.29 -1.60
N ILE A 383 13.12 -20.27 -2.16
CA ILE A 383 13.50 -21.09 -3.33
C ILE A 383 14.74 -21.94 -3.09
N ARG A 384 15.48 -21.69 -2.01
CA ARG A 384 16.76 -22.37 -1.75
C ARG A 384 16.58 -23.77 -1.22
N THR A 385 15.57 -24.02 -0.39
CA THR A 385 15.29 -25.32 0.19
C THR A 385 14.31 -26.12 -0.68
N GLU A 386 14.36 -27.45 -0.60
CA GLU A 386 13.41 -28.34 -1.30
C GLU A 386 11.97 -28.03 -0.89
N MET A 387 11.70 -27.92 0.42
CA MET A 387 10.37 -27.54 0.95
C MET A 387 9.88 -26.19 0.46
N GLY A 388 10.78 -25.20 0.35
CA GLY A 388 10.45 -23.89 -0.20
C GLY A 388 10.07 -23.97 -1.68
N ARG A 389 10.74 -24.83 -2.46
CA ARG A 389 10.39 -25.08 -3.87
C ARG A 389 9.05 -25.78 -4.04
N GLU A 390 8.66 -26.67 -3.10
CA GLU A 390 7.36 -27.32 -3.10
C GLU A 390 6.19 -26.32 -3.09
N ILE A 391 6.34 -25.17 -2.42
CA ILE A 391 5.31 -24.11 -2.37
C ILE A 391 5.05 -23.50 -3.76
N ARG A 392 6.03 -23.57 -4.67
CA ARG A 392 5.96 -22.96 -6.01
C ARG A 392 5.50 -23.93 -7.10
N LYS A 393 5.29 -25.20 -6.77
CA LYS A 393 4.70 -26.19 -7.68
C LYS A 393 3.21 -25.93 -7.88
#